data_0547a016f5e8cee858c373c3b2807bfa
#
_entry.id   0547a016f5e8cee858c373c3b2807bfa
#
_cell.length_a   1.000
_cell.length_b   1.000
_cell.length_c   1.000
_cell.angle_alpha   90.00
_cell.angle_beta   90.00
_cell.angle_gamma   90.00
#
_symmetry.space_group_name_H-M   'P 1'
#
loop_
_entity.id
_entity.type
_entity.pdbx_description
1 polymer ?
#
loop_
_entity_poly.entity_id
_entity_poly.type
_entity_poly.pdbx_seq_one_letter_code
_entity_poly.pdbx_strand_id
1 'polypeptide(L)'
;MYDGKLTNLYSEDPIDIISKLNPIDYLEIGVDEGSTFQKVNAKNKKHGVDPYGGCPSITHRMPSMVFFALNKREYKNKYDVIFIDGCHISDIVVAEIKESLKILKPGGSIVLHDTAPRNEIVQCVLPADFENFYSSINKNNYSFREQTNHTPIVGQNGDAWKALTYTRSNYPELTSFSVVTSCCSVILDKKRDEFEQNEAPESGLDIDNLTFADLKKNWKSFLNPVDYNFFKDNINK
;
A
#
# COMPACT_ATOMS: atom_id res chain seq x y z
N MET A 1 6.23 10.39 -19.28
CA MET A 1 4.76 10.30 -19.10
C MET A 1 4.51 9.02 -18.33
N TYR A 2 3.62 9.04 -17.34
CA TYR A 2 3.15 7.82 -16.67
C TYR A 2 2.39 7.01 -17.72
N ASP A 3 2.98 5.93 -18.18
CA ASP A 3 2.45 5.15 -19.30
C ASP A 3 1.77 3.85 -18.82
N GLY A 4 1.51 3.77 -17.51
CA GLY A 4 0.95 2.57 -16.89
C GLY A 4 1.92 1.38 -16.86
N LYS A 5 3.16 1.53 -17.34
CA LYS A 5 4.12 0.41 -17.40
C LYS A 5 4.63 -0.02 -16.03
N LEU A 6 4.52 0.85 -15.01
CA LEU A 6 4.73 0.42 -13.62
C LEU A 6 3.80 -0.74 -13.24
N THR A 7 2.72 -0.92 -14.00
CA THR A 7 1.60 -1.77 -13.65
C THR A 7 1.16 -2.74 -14.75
N ASN A 8 1.83 -2.73 -15.91
CA ASN A 8 1.38 -3.56 -17.04
C ASN A 8 1.63 -5.06 -16.87
N LEU A 9 2.45 -5.44 -15.87
CA LEU A 9 2.61 -6.83 -15.46
C LEU A 9 2.90 -6.77 -13.96
N TYR A 10 1.91 -7.03 -13.11
CA TYR A 10 2.18 -7.44 -11.74
C TYR A 10 2.84 -8.81 -11.80
N SER A 11 4.16 -8.81 -11.96
CA SER A 11 4.94 -10.05 -11.95
C SER A 11 5.31 -10.44 -10.52
N GLU A 12 5.31 -9.46 -9.60
CA GLU A 12 5.62 -9.64 -8.19
C GLU A 12 4.36 -9.53 -7.33
N ASP A 13 4.04 -10.60 -6.63
CA ASP A 13 3.02 -10.67 -5.59
C ASP A 13 3.50 -9.85 -4.35
N PRO A 14 2.61 -9.24 -3.55
CA PRO A 14 2.96 -8.66 -2.25
C PRO A 14 3.85 -9.56 -1.39
N ILE A 15 3.66 -10.87 -1.48
CA ILE A 15 4.47 -11.85 -0.75
C ILE A 15 5.95 -11.83 -1.16
N ASP A 16 6.26 -11.51 -2.43
CA ASP A 16 7.64 -11.40 -2.90
C ASP A 16 8.36 -10.22 -2.25
N ILE A 17 7.65 -9.09 -2.11
CA ILE A 17 8.17 -7.89 -1.43
C ILE A 17 8.36 -8.16 0.07
N ILE A 18 7.33 -8.68 0.74
CA ILE A 18 7.35 -8.96 2.17
C ILE A 18 8.42 -9.98 2.53
N SER A 19 8.57 -11.04 1.72
CA SER A 19 9.58 -12.07 1.95
C SER A 19 11.01 -11.53 1.87
N LYS A 20 11.28 -10.53 1.04
CA LYS A 20 12.60 -9.87 0.97
C LYS A 20 12.92 -9.05 2.21
N LEU A 21 11.92 -8.53 2.91
CA LEU A 21 12.08 -7.85 4.19
C LEU A 21 12.34 -8.82 5.35
N ASN A 22 12.15 -10.13 5.13
CA ASN A 22 12.50 -11.21 6.06
C ASN A 22 11.84 -11.05 7.45
N PRO A 23 10.51 -10.95 7.56
CA PRO A 23 9.80 -10.57 8.78
C PRO A 23 10.07 -11.51 9.96
N ILE A 24 10.33 -10.92 11.13
CA ILE A 24 10.42 -11.62 12.41
C ILE A 24 9.10 -11.48 13.15
N ASP A 25 8.65 -10.24 13.33
CA ASP A 25 7.34 -9.90 13.93
C ASP A 25 6.52 -9.13 12.90
N TYR A 26 5.49 -9.76 12.37
CA TYR A 26 4.68 -9.29 11.26
C TYR A 26 3.29 -8.86 11.71
N LEU A 27 2.81 -7.76 11.13
CA LEU A 27 1.42 -7.29 11.24
C LEU A 27 0.84 -7.10 9.85
N GLU A 28 -0.38 -7.58 9.64
CA GLU A 28 -1.17 -7.31 8.43
C GLU A 28 -2.48 -6.60 8.80
N ILE A 29 -2.73 -5.47 8.15
CA ILE A 29 -3.98 -4.70 8.22
C ILE A 29 -4.74 -4.95 6.92
N GLY A 30 -5.95 -5.53 7.02
CA GLY A 30 -6.70 -6.00 5.86
C GLY A 30 -6.27 -7.41 5.46
N VAL A 31 -6.78 -8.41 6.17
CA VAL A 31 -6.42 -9.83 5.95
C VAL A 31 -7.34 -10.51 4.94
N ASP A 32 -8.61 -10.08 4.90
CA ASP A 32 -9.67 -10.65 4.07
C ASP A 32 -9.71 -12.19 4.15
N GLU A 33 -9.58 -12.90 3.03
CA GLU A 33 -9.52 -14.38 2.97
C GLU A 33 -8.13 -14.94 3.35
N GLY A 34 -7.14 -14.08 3.58
CA GLY A 34 -5.81 -14.46 4.04
C GLY A 34 -4.86 -14.92 2.95
N SER A 35 -5.07 -14.49 1.71
CA SER A 35 -4.25 -14.88 0.56
C SER A 35 -2.77 -14.54 0.74
N THR A 36 -2.46 -13.39 1.31
CA THR A 36 -1.11 -12.95 1.67
C THR A 36 -0.76 -13.44 3.06
N PHE A 37 -1.63 -13.20 4.04
CA PHE A 37 -1.39 -13.51 5.44
C PHE A 37 -0.93 -14.96 5.67
N GLN A 38 -1.59 -15.94 5.06
CA GLN A 38 -1.25 -17.35 5.25
C GLN A 38 0.14 -17.71 4.71
N LYS A 39 0.59 -17.05 3.62
CA LYS A 39 1.87 -17.34 2.97
C LYS A 39 3.08 -16.69 3.65
N VAL A 40 2.87 -15.58 4.38
CA VAL A 40 3.97 -14.90 5.09
C VAL A 40 4.56 -15.79 6.16
N ASN A 41 5.86 -16.03 6.08
CA ASN A 41 6.61 -16.80 7.06
C ASN A 41 7.30 -15.85 8.07
N ALA A 42 6.56 -15.39 9.07
CA ALA A 42 7.11 -14.61 10.18
C ALA A 42 7.77 -15.54 11.21
N LYS A 43 8.99 -15.19 11.63
CA LYS A 43 9.80 -16.08 12.48
C LYS A 43 9.34 -16.17 13.93
N ASN A 44 8.66 -15.12 14.44
CA ASN A 44 8.23 -15.05 15.84
C ASN A 44 6.74 -14.75 15.96
N LYS A 45 6.27 -13.55 15.56
CA LYS A 45 4.87 -13.14 15.67
C LYS A 45 4.25 -12.89 14.31
N LYS A 46 2.99 -13.25 14.20
CA LYS A 46 2.18 -12.93 13.04
C LYS A 46 0.77 -12.57 13.49
N HIS A 47 0.44 -11.27 13.39
CA HIS A 47 -0.88 -10.75 13.73
C HIS A 47 -1.58 -10.22 12.47
N GLY A 48 -2.88 -10.52 12.38
CA GLY A 48 -3.76 -10.03 11.33
C GLY A 48 -4.93 -9.27 11.92
N VAL A 49 -5.22 -8.10 11.37
CA VAL A 49 -6.31 -7.21 11.77
C VAL A 49 -7.28 -7.07 10.61
N ASP A 50 -8.52 -7.47 10.80
CA ASP A 50 -9.59 -7.30 9.83
C ASP A 50 -10.95 -7.37 10.52
N PRO A 51 -11.88 -6.43 10.26
CA PRO A 51 -13.21 -6.47 10.88
C PRO A 51 -14.10 -7.58 10.31
N TYR A 52 -13.96 -7.95 9.04
CA TYR A 52 -14.92 -8.77 8.30
C TYR A 52 -14.32 -9.98 7.58
N GLY A 53 -13.00 -10.04 7.41
CA GLY A 53 -12.33 -11.06 6.61
C GLY A 53 -12.69 -12.49 6.97
N GLY A 54 -12.74 -13.37 5.98
CA GLY A 54 -13.08 -14.80 6.13
C GLY A 54 -11.97 -15.66 6.72
N CYS A 55 -10.73 -15.19 6.72
CA CYS A 55 -9.58 -15.96 7.18
C CYS A 55 -9.71 -16.38 8.66
N PRO A 56 -9.67 -17.68 8.98
CA PRO A 56 -9.78 -18.16 10.36
C PRO A 56 -8.59 -17.73 11.26
N SER A 57 -7.46 -17.38 10.66
CA SER A 57 -6.23 -17.02 11.37
C SER A 57 -6.16 -15.54 11.74
N ILE A 58 -7.20 -14.74 11.46
CA ILE A 58 -7.30 -13.35 11.92
C ILE A 58 -7.23 -13.31 13.43
N THR A 59 -6.24 -12.58 13.97
CA THR A 59 -6.00 -12.49 15.42
C THR A 59 -6.81 -11.37 16.07
N HIS A 60 -7.15 -10.31 15.32
CA HIS A 60 -7.88 -9.14 15.81
C HIS A 60 -9.03 -8.81 14.86
N ARG A 61 -10.25 -9.25 15.20
CA ARG A 61 -11.47 -8.96 14.42
C ARG A 61 -12.02 -7.60 14.79
N MET A 62 -11.41 -6.56 14.24
CA MET A 62 -11.80 -5.17 14.48
C MET A 62 -11.23 -4.24 13.41
N PRO A 63 -11.78 -3.03 13.23
CA PRO A 63 -11.18 -2.01 12.38
C PRO A 63 -9.75 -1.64 12.84
N SER A 64 -8.87 -1.32 11.89
CA SER A 64 -7.47 -0.97 12.14
C SER A 64 -7.30 0.15 13.17
N MET A 65 -8.09 1.21 13.07
CA MET A 65 -8.00 2.33 14.00
C MET A 65 -8.43 1.98 15.43
N VAL A 66 -9.34 1.00 15.59
CA VAL A 66 -9.68 0.45 16.91
C VAL A 66 -8.52 -0.38 17.45
N PHE A 67 -7.90 -1.22 16.60
CA PHE A 67 -6.72 -1.98 16.97
C PHE A 67 -5.60 -1.06 17.47
N PHE A 68 -5.25 -0.02 16.73
CA PHE A 68 -4.20 0.93 17.13
C PHE A 68 -4.56 1.64 18.44
N ALA A 69 -5.82 2.10 18.60
CA ALA A 69 -6.25 2.80 19.81
C ALA A 69 -6.14 1.94 21.07
N LEU A 70 -6.52 0.67 21.00
CA LEU A 70 -6.50 -0.26 22.14
C LEU A 70 -5.08 -0.71 22.50
N ASN A 71 -4.17 -0.76 21.52
CA ASN A 71 -2.88 -1.44 21.67
C ASN A 71 -1.67 -0.51 21.72
N LYS A 72 -1.87 0.83 21.75
CA LYS A 72 -0.79 1.84 21.71
C LYS A 72 0.37 1.61 22.70
N ARG A 73 0.06 1.15 23.90
CA ARG A 73 1.08 0.94 24.95
C ARG A 73 1.75 -0.42 24.85
N GLU A 74 0.99 -1.42 24.44
CA GLU A 74 1.45 -2.80 24.40
C GLU A 74 2.34 -3.10 23.20
N TYR A 75 2.08 -2.45 22.07
CA TYR A 75 2.74 -2.78 20.79
C TYR A 75 3.85 -1.81 20.38
N LYS A 76 4.30 -0.90 21.24
CA LYS A 76 5.45 -0.04 20.91
C LYS A 76 6.67 -0.89 20.54
N ASN A 77 7.31 -0.61 19.39
CA ASN A 77 8.46 -1.35 18.83
C ASN A 77 8.21 -2.87 18.76
N LYS A 78 7.05 -3.28 18.27
CA LYS A 78 6.62 -4.69 18.26
C LYS A 78 6.80 -5.40 16.92
N TYR A 79 6.72 -4.66 15.81
CA TYR A 79 6.73 -5.25 14.48
C TYR A 79 7.92 -4.71 13.68
N ASP A 80 8.57 -5.58 12.91
CA ASP A 80 9.60 -5.17 11.97
C ASP A 80 9.07 -5.07 10.54
N VAL A 81 7.98 -5.75 10.22
CA VAL A 81 7.26 -5.58 8.96
C VAL A 81 5.77 -5.42 9.22
N ILE A 82 5.20 -4.34 8.71
CA ILE A 82 3.76 -4.07 8.74
C ILE A 82 3.26 -3.97 7.30
N PHE A 83 2.25 -4.76 6.94
CA PHE A 83 1.61 -4.71 5.64
C PHE A 83 0.23 -4.07 5.78
N ILE A 84 -0.07 -3.08 4.94
CA ILE A 84 -1.33 -2.34 4.92
C ILE A 84 -2.01 -2.60 3.58
N ASP A 85 -3.10 -3.35 3.64
CA ASP A 85 -3.92 -3.80 2.51
C ASP A 85 -5.42 -3.74 2.86
N GLY A 86 -5.82 -2.67 3.53
CA GLY A 86 -7.18 -2.52 4.08
C GLY A 86 -8.13 -1.83 3.11
N CYS A 87 -8.54 -0.61 3.43
CA CYS A 87 -9.66 0.02 2.73
C CYS A 87 -9.27 0.92 1.55
N HIS A 88 -8.02 1.09 1.21
CA HIS A 88 -7.46 1.86 0.07
C HIS A 88 -7.98 3.31 -0.07
N ILE A 89 -8.52 3.90 1.00
CA ILE A 89 -8.89 5.32 1.08
C ILE A 89 -7.69 6.09 1.66
N SER A 90 -7.19 7.08 0.96
CA SER A 90 -5.95 7.79 1.29
C SER A 90 -5.88 8.28 2.73
N ASP A 91 -6.93 8.89 3.25
CA ASP A 91 -6.98 9.41 4.64
C ASP A 91 -6.81 8.30 5.68
N ILE A 92 -7.45 7.15 5.44
CA ILE A 92 -7.36 6.00 6.33
C ILE A 92 -5.97 5.39 6.24
N VAL A 93 -5.43 5.21 5.03
CA VAL A 93 -4.08 4.69 4.83
C VAL A 93 -3.03 5.61 5.45
N VAL A 94 -3.18 6.95 5.34
CA VAL A 94 -2.32 7.91 6.03
C VAL A 94 -2.40 7.75 7.56
N ALA A 95 -3.60 7.58 8.10
CA ALA A 95 -3.77 7.35 9.53
C ALA A 95 -3.13 6.02 9.98
N GLU A 96 -3.29 4.95 9.20
CA GLU A 96 -2.67 3.65 9.41
C GLU A 96 -1.13 3.73 9.37
N ILE A 97 -0.55 4.46 8.41
CA ILE A 97 0.89 4.72 8.35
C ILE A 97 1.37 5.42 9.64
N LYS A 98 0.69 6.52 10.03
CA LYS A 98 1.03 7.28 11.25
C LYS A 98 1.01 6.43 12.52
N GLU A 99 0.01 5.58 12.66
CA GLU A 99 -0.07 4.68 13.83
C GLU A 99 0.93 3.52 13.72
N SER A 100 1.15 3.00 12.51
CA SER A 100 2.15 1.95 12.26
C SER A 100 3.57 2.39 12.62
N LEU A 101 3.96 3.61 12.26
CA LEU A 101 5.27 4.18 12.62
C LEU A 101 5.51 4.21 14.15
N LYS A 102 4.46 4.35 14.97
CA LYS A 102 4.58 4.35 16.44
C LYS A 102 4.85 2.97 17.04
N ILE A 103 4.48 1.91 16.32
CA ILE A 103 4.62 0.52 16.77
C ILE A 103 5.69 -0.24 15.99
N LEU A 104 6.23 0.36 14.94
CA LEU A 104 7.31 -0.18 14.14
C LEU A 104 8.60 -0.22 14.96
N LYS A 105 9.38 -1.29 14.81
CA LYS A 105 10.72 -1.39 15.38
C LYS A 105 11.70 -0.50 14.62
N PRO A 106 12.75 0.00 15.29
CA PRO A 106 13.87 0.61 14.60
C PRO A 106 14.46 -0.33 13.53
N GLY A 107 14.60 0.17 12.30
CA GLY A 107 15.02 -0.62 11.12
C GLY A 107 13.88 -1.38 10.45
N GLY A 108 12.65 -1.19 10.90
CA GLY A 108 11.48 -1.84 10.33
C GLY A 108 10.98 -1.22 9.04
N SER A 109 9.98 -1.86 8.43
CA SER A 109 9.41 -1.45 7.15
C SER A 109 7.89 -1.54 7.18
N ILE A 110 7.23 -0.59 6.49
CA ILE A 110 5.80 -0.66 6.18
C ILE A 110 5.69 -0.94 4.68
N VAL A 111 4.86 -1.90 4.31
CA VAL A 111 4.50 -2.21 2.92
C VAL A 111 3.06 -1.78 2.70
N LEU A 112 2.82 -0.98 1.67
CA LEU A 112 1.49 -0.55 1.25
C LEU A 112 1.09 -1.30 -0.01
N HIS A 113 -0.14 -1.78 -0.08
CA HIS A 113 -0.70 -2.36 -1.28
C HIS A 113 -1.45 -1.31 -2.12
N ASP A 114 -1.66 -1.64 -3.39
CA ASP A 114 -2.49 -0.89 -4.35
C ASP A 114 -2.14 0.61 -4.52
N THR A 115 -0.87 0.95 -4.34
CA THR A 115 -0.37 2.32 -4.45
C THR A 115 0.06 2.75 -5.84
N ALA A 116 -0.13 1.93 -6.87
CA ALA A 116 0.24 2.24 -8.25
C ALA A 116 -0.92 1.96 -9.23
N PRO A 117 -2.00 2.77 -9.22
CA PRO A 117 -3.19 2.52 -10.04
C PRO A 117 -2.88 2.60 -11.54
N ARG A 118 -3.32 1.62 -12.33
CA ARG A 118 -3.07 1.54 -13.78
C ARG A 118 -3.76 2.63 -14.57
N ASN A 119 -4.91 3.04 -14.10
CA ASN A 119 -5.76 4.04 -14.74
C ASN A 119 -6.70 4.69 -13.72
N GLU A 120 -7.42 5.68 -14.17
CA GLU A 120 -8.35 6.46 -13.35
C GLU A 120 -9.50 5.64 -12.77
N ILE A 121 -9.89 4.55 -13.43
CA ILE A 121 -11.01 3.71 -13.02
C ILE A 121 -10.71 2.95 -11.75
N VAL A 122 -9.51 2.37 -11.65
CA VAL A 122 -9.14 1.52 -10.52
C VAL A 122 -8.88 2.33 -9.25
N GLN A 123 -8.73 3.67 -9.35
CA GLN A 123 -8.54 4.54 -8.20
C GLN A 123 -9.84 5.16 -7.64
N CYS A 124 -11.01 4.85 -8.16
CA CYS A 124 -12.27 5.35 -7.61
C CYS A 124 -12.43 4.94 -6.14
N VAL A 125 -12.73 5.92 -5.27
CA VAL A 125 -12.72 5.73 -3.80
C VAL A 125 -14.12 5.60 -3.24
N LEU A 126 -15.09 6.36 -3.79
CA LEU A 126 -16.43 6.48 -3.24
C LEU A 126 -17.47 5.79 -4.11
N PRO A 127 -18.53 5.22 -3.50
CA PRO A 127 -19.68 4.69 -4.23
C PRO A 127 -20.28 5.69 -5.23
N ALA A 128 -20.27 6.98 -4.92
CA ALA A 128 -20.75 8.03 -5.82
C ALA A 128 -19.84 8.21 -7.05
N ASP A 129 -18.54 8.15 -6.90
CA ASP A 129 -17.59 8.19 -8.01
C ASP A 129 -17.72 6.92 -8.85
N PHE A 130 -17.90 5.80 -8.20
CA PHE A 130 -18.17 4.53 -8.83
C PHE A 130 -19.46 4.57 -9.65
N GLU A 131 -20.57 5.08 -9.11
CA GLU A 131 -21.84 5.17 -9.81
C GLU A 131 -21.81 6.13 -10.99
N ASN A 132 -21.16 7.28 -10.84
CA ASN A 132 -20.97 8.25 -11.92
C ASN A 132 -20.12 7.65 -13.04
N PHE A 133 -19.04 6.99 -12.68
CA PHE A 133 -18.16 6.32 -13.62
C PHE A 133 -18.85 5.12 -14.26
N TYR A 134 -19.49 4.25 -13.49
CA TYR A 134 -20.26 3.10 -13.97
C TYR A 134 -21.43 3.49 -14.89
N SER A 135 -22.02 4.65 -14.65
CA SER A 135 -23.07 5.19 -15.53
C SER A 135 -22.52 5.64 -16.89
N SER A 136 -21.25 6.02 -16.94
CA SER A 136 -20.56 6.40 -18.19
C SER A 136 -20.09 5.19 -19.00
N ILE A 137 -19.99 4.00 -18.39
CA ILE A 137 -19.64 2.76 -19.05
C ILE A 137 -20.93 1.98 -19.31
N ASN A 138 -21.07 1.44 -20.51
CA ASN A 138 -22.25 0.65 -20.88
C ASN A 138 -22.44 -0.54 -19.91
N LYS A 139 -23.47 -0.46 -19.05
CA LYS A 139 -23.77 -1.39 -17.96
C LYS A 139 -23.81 -2.87 -18.35
N ASN A 140 -24.00 -3.17 -19.63
CA ASN A 140 -24.14 -4.53 -20.13
C ASN A 140 -22.82 -5.30 -20.26
N ASN A 141 -21.66 -4.65 -20.06
CA ASN A 141 -20.33 -5.25 -20.25
C ASN A 141 -19.53 -5.44 -18.94
N TYR A 142 -20.13 -5.15 -17.77
CA TYR A 142 -19.44 -5.26 -16.51
C TYR A 142 -20.21 -6.13 -15.52
N SER A 143 -19.75 -7.36 -15.33
CA SER A 143 -20.08 -8.12 -14.13
C SER A 143 -18.90 -8.12 -13.18
N PHE A 144 -19.14 -7.77 -11.94
CA PHE A 144 -18.14 -7.68 -10.87
C PHE A 144 -17.42 -9.02 -10.57
N ARG A 145 -17.96 -10.13 -11.07
CA ARG A 145 -17.49 -11.49 -10.77
C ARG A 145 -16.95 -12.28 -11.95
N GLU A 146 -17.12 -11.79 -13.16
CA GLU A 146 -16.69 -12.51 -14.38
C GLU A 146 -15.53 -11.82 -15.07
N GLN A 147 -14.50 -11.47 -14.33
CA GLN A 147 -13.37 -10.79 -14.94
C GLN A 147 -12.33 -11.79 -15.39
N THR A 148 -12.18 -11.85 -16.69
CA THR A 148 -10.97 -12.38 -17.30
C THR A 148 -9.77 -11.51 -16.88
N ASN A 149 -8.62 -12.11 -16.72
CA ASN A 149 -7.36 -11.57 -16.16
C ASN A 149 -6.85 -10.21 -16.70
N HIS A 150 -7.62 -9.48 -17.48
CA HIS A 150 -7.18 -8.25 -18.15
C HIS A 150 -8.10 -7.03 -17.97
N THR A 151 -9.23 -7.16 -17.29
CA THR A 151 -10.15 -6.04 -17.08
C THR A 151 -9.90 -5.43 -15.69
N PRO A 152 -9.56 -4.12 -15.58
CA PRO A 152 -9.33 -3.50 -14.28
C PRO A 152 -10.62 -3.48 -13.47
N ILE A 153 -10.54 -3.88 -12.21
CA ILE A 153 -11.64 -3.77 -11.26
C ILE A 153 -11.77 -2.30 -10.86
N VAL A 154 -12.95 -1.75 -11.03
CA VAL A 154 -13.24 -0.36 -10.63
C VAL A 154 -13.07 -0.23 -9.13
N GLY A 155 -12.32 0.78 -8.68
CA GLY A 155 -12.08 1.05 -7.26
C GLY A 155 -11.15 0.08 -6.56
N GLN A 156 -10.48 -0.82 -7.28
CA GLN A 156 -9.61 -1.83 -6.67
C GLN A 156 -8.46 -1.20 -5.87
N ASN A 157 -7.80 -0.20 -6.45
CA ASN A 157 -6.66 0.45 -5.82
C ASN A 157 -7.09 1.61 -4.89
N GLY A 158 -8.31 2.10 -5.00
CA GLY A 158 -8.67 3.35 -4.36
C GLY A 158 -7.66 4.46 -4.66
N ASP A 159 -7.53 5.44 -3.80
CA ASP A 159 -6.52 6.49 -3.91
C ASP A 159 -5.33 6.32 -2.95
N ALA A 160 -5.02 5.08 -2.58
CA ALA A 160 -3.92 4.73 -1.66
C ALA A 160 -2.55 5.30 -2.08
N TRP A 161 -2.32 5.55 -3.39
CA TRP A 161 -1.12 6.21 -3.88
C TRP A 161 -0.88 7.60 -3.28
N LYS A 162 -1.93 8.33 -2.92
CA LYS A 162 -1.84 9.62 -2.24
C LYS A 162 -1.18 9.50 -0.87
N ALA A 163 -1.40 8.38 -0.17
CA ALA A 163 -0.78 8.15 1.14
C ALA A 163 0.75 7.97 1.03
N LEU A 164 1.24 7.32 -0.04
CA LEU A 164 2.68 7.31 -0.33
C LEU A 164 3.19 8.71 -0.64
N THR A 165 2.47 9.46 -1.49
CA THR A 165 2.81 10.86 -1.82
C THR A 165 2.87 11.74 -0.57
N TYR A 166 1.89 11.60 0.33
CA TYR A 166 1.87 12.26 1.63
C TYR A 166 3.11 11.90 2.47
N THR A 167 3.46 10.64 2.54
CA THR A 167 4.63 10.18 3.30
C THR A 167 5.90 10.81 2.75
N ARG A 168 6.09 10.83 1.45
CA ARG A 168 7.25 11.44 0.80
C ARG A 168 7.34 12.95 1.03
N SER A 169 6.20 13.65 1.06
CA SER A 169 6.12 15.09 1.28
C SER A 169 6.37 15.48 2.75
N ASN A 170 5.94 14.67 3.71
CA ASN A 170 5.86 15.07 5.12
C ASN A 170 6.88 14.38 6.05
N TYR A 171 7.54 13.31 5.59
CA TYR A 171 8.51 12.53 6.39
C TYR A 171 9.84 12.40 5.62
N PRO A 172 10.61 13.50 5.46
CA PRO A 172 11.87 13.49 4.70
C PRO A 172 12.95 12.61 5.35
N GLU A 173 12.81 12.29 6.63
CA GLU A 173 13.68 11.37 7.37
C GLU A 173 13.46 9.89 7.03
N LEU A 174 12.33 9.55 6.42
CA LEU A 174 12.03 8.21 5.94
C LEU A 174 12.45 8.04 4.49
N THR A 175 12.63 6.81 4.07
CA THR A 175 12.72 6.45 2.66
C THR A 175 11.43 5.78 2.23
N SER A 176 10.82 6.25 1.15
CA SER A 176 9.59 5.66 0.64
C SER A 176 9.57 5.64 -0.89
N PHE A 177 9.16 4.49 -1.44
CA PHE A 177 9.22 4.22 -2.87
C PHE A 177 8.21 3.15 -3.28
N SER A 178 7.78 3.17 -4.54
CA SER A 178 7.03 2.08 -5.17
C SER A 178 7.99 1.10 -5.83
N VAL A 179 7.73 -0.20 -5.70
CA VAL A 179 8.49 -1.24 -6.40
C VAL A 179 7.88 -1.44 -7.79
N VAL A 180 8.69 -1.20 -8.83
CA VAL A 180 8.26 -1.39 -10.23
C VAL A 180 7.92 -2.86 -10.47
N THR A 181 6.87 -3.12 -11.27
CA THR A 181 6.27 -4.44 -11.52
C THR A 181 5.48 -5.04 -10.35
N SER A 182 5.34 -4.29 -9.25
CA SER A 182 4.46 -4.60 -8.12
C SER A 182 3.42 -3.50 -7.92
N CYS A 183 2.29 -3.81 -7.31
CA CYS A 183 1.35 -2.80 -6.81
C CYS A 183 1.74 -2.27 -5.43
N CYS A 184 2.90 -2.69 -4.90
CA CYS A 184 3.35 -2.37 -3.56
C CYS A 184 4.29 -1.17 -3.51
N SER A 185 4.20 -0.43 -2.41
CA SER A 185 5.20 0.54 -2.00
C SER A 185 5.80 0.17 -0.65
N VAL A 186 7.02 0.61 -0.41
CA VAL A 186 7.76 0.34 0.81
C VAL A 186 8.14 1.66 1.49
N ILE A 187 7.93 1.74 2.80
CA ILE A 187 8.39 2.82 3.67
C ILE A 187 9.37 2.21 4.66
N LEU A 188 10.60 2.71 4.68
CA LEU A 188 11.64 2.35 5.62
C LEU A 188 11.68 3.39 6.73
N ASP A 189 11.89 2.98 7.99
CA ASP A 189 11.89 3.85 9.16
C ASP A 189 13.10 4.81 9.26
N LYS A 190 13.97 4.78 8.25
CA LYS A 190 15.16 5.63 8.17
C LYS A 190 15.48 6.01 6.73
N LYS A 191 16.27 7.07 6.58
CA LYS A 191 16.78 7.50 5.29
C LYS A 191 17.79 6.48 4.73
N ARG A 192 17.59 6.12 3.47
CA ARG A 192 18.47 5.26 2.67
C ARG A 192 18.60 5.87 1.28
N ASP A 193 19.66 6.64 1.06
CA ASP A 193 19.84 7.48 -0.14
C ASP A 193 19.89 6.67 -1.43
N GLU A 194 20.32 5.40 -1.37
CA GLU A 194 20.36 4.51 -2.54
C GLU A 194 18.97 4.20 -3.12
N PHE A 195 17.92 4.36 -2.33
CA PHE A 195 16.52 4.19 -2.78
C PHE A 195 15.86 5.52 -3.19
N GLU A 196 16.50 6.67 -2.99
CA GLU A 196 15.98 7.96 -3.41
C GLU A 196 16.30 8.22 -4.89
N GLN A 197 15.54 7.59 -5.77
CA GLN A 197 15.73 7.68 -7.23
C GLN A 197 15.18 8.98 -7.81
N ASN A 198 14.25 9.63 -7.11
CA ASN A 198 13.58 10.84 -7.58
C ASN A 198 13.34 11.82 -6.43
N GLU A 199 13.39 13.11 -6.76
CA GLU A 199 13.10 14.18 -5.81
C GLU A 199 11.69 14.04 -5.21
N ALA A 200 11.58 14.25 -3.88
CA ALA A 200 10.31 14.19 -3.18
C ALA A 200 9.41 15.39 -3.58
N PRO A 201 8.08 15.27 -3.41
CA PRO A 201 7.18 16.41 -3.55
C PRO A 201 7.52 17.49 -2.51
N GLU A 202 7.06 18.72 -2.76
CA GLU A 202 7.18 19.81 -1.79
C GLU A 202 6.54 19.44 -0.44
N SER A 203 7.13 19.95 0.63
CA SER A 203 6.63 19.73 1.98
C SER A 203 5.25 20.36 2.18
N GLY A 204 4.33 19.60 2.80
CA GLY A 204 2.97 20.06 3.07
C GLY A 204 2.05 20.04 1.84
N LEU A 205 2.38 19.23 0.83
CA LEU A 205 1.52 19.06 -0.34
C LEU A 205 0.11 18.61 0.11
N ASP A 206 -0.91 19.33 -0.35
CA ASP A 206 -2.32 18.97 -0.18
C ASP A 206 -2.64 17.78 -1.10
N ILE A 207 -2.80 16.60 -0.50
CA ILE A 207 -3.08 15.37 -1.24
C ILE A 207 -4.56 15.19 -1.56
N ASP A 208 -5.48 15.86 -0.86
CA ASP A 208 -6.92 15.64 -0.98
C ASP A 208 -7.43 16.02 -2.36
N ASN A 209 -6.88 17.11 -2.90
CA ASN A 209 -7.23 17.64 -4.21
C ASN A 209 -6.44 17.04 -5.38
N LEU A 210 -5.53 16.10 -5.13
CA LEU A 210 -4.78 15.44 -6.20
C LEU A 210 -5.68 14.55 -7.05
N THR A 211 -5.48 14.63 -8.35
CA THR A 211 -6.20 13.85 -9.36
C THR A 211 -5.30 12.80 -10.01
N PHE A 212 -5.88 11.88 -10.75
CA PHE A 212 -5.09 10.94 -11.57
C PHE A 212 -4.25 11.66 -12.66
N ALA A 213 -4.69 12.83 -13.12
CA ALA A 213 -3.90 13.65 -14.04
C ALA A 213 -2.63 14.17 -13.36
N ASP A 214 -2.70 14.55 -12.07
CA ASP A 214 -1.54 14.96 -11.29
C ASP A 214 -0.59 13.79 -11.07
N LEU A 215 -1.11 12.60 -10.76
CA LEU A 215 -0.30 11.39 -10.69
C LEU A 215 0.43 11.13 -12.00
N LYS A 216 -0.26 11.15 -13.14
CA LYS A 216 0.37 10.95 -14.46
C LYS A 216 1.49 11.94 -14.75
N LYS A 217 1.34 13.18 -14.32
CA LYS A 217 2.32 14.25 -14.53
C LYS A 217 3.53 14.10 -13.61
N ASN A 218 3.30 13.77 -12.32
CA ASN A 218 4.31 13.85 -11.26
C ASN A 218 4.68 12.47 -10.68
N TRP A 219 4.35 11.36 -11.33
CA TRP A 219 4.46 10.01 -10.80
C TRP A 219 5.85 9.64 -10.25
N LYS A 220 6.93 10.18 -10.86
CA LYS A 220 8.28 9.94 -10.37
C LYS A 220 8.52 10.56 -9.00
N SER A 221 8.07 11.80 -8.82
CA SER A 221 8.15 12.48 -7.53
C SER A 221 7.21 11.85 -6.50
N PHE A 222 5.97 11.51 -6.91
CA PHE A 222 4.94 10.99 -6.03
C PHE A 222 5.23 9.56 -5.56
N LEU A 223 5.67 8.70 -6.48
CA LEU A 223 5.82 7.27 -6.22
C LEU A 223 7.27 6.82 -6.01
N ASN A 224 8.26 7.61 -6.45
CA ASN A 224 9.69 7.24 -6.40
C ASN A 224 9.94 5.80 -6.87
N PRO A 225 9.69 5.46 -8.14
CA PRO A 225 9.74 4.09 -8.61
C PRO A 225 11.13 3.50 -8.53
N VAL A 226 11.25 2.34 -7.91
CA VAL A 226 12.48 1.56 -7.74
C VAL A 226 12.32 0.22 -8.45
N ASP A 227 13.31 -0.17 -9.25
CA ASP A 227 13.34 -1.47 -9.92
C ASP A 227 13.34 -2.63 -8.92
N TYR A 228 12.58 -3.70 -9.21
CA TYR A 228 12.46 -4.84 -8.30
C TYR A 228 13.79 -5.57 -8.06
N ASN A 229 14.64 -5.73 -9.08
CA ASN A 229 15.93 -6.38 -8.87
C ASN A 229 16.85 -5.51 -8.03
N PHE A 230 16.82 -4.17 -8.25
CA PHE A 230 17.55 -3.25 -7.39
C PHE A 230 17.06 -3.33 -5.94
N PHE A 231 15.74 -3.32 -5.72
CA PHE A 231 15.13 -3.51 -4.38
C PHE A 231 15.63 -4.80 -3.74
N LYS A 232 15.48 -5.92 -4.44
CA LYS A 232 15.85 -7.26 -3.95
C LYS A 232 17.33 -7.35 -3.55
N ASP A 233 18.21 -6.75 -4.34
CA ASP A 233 19.65 -6.86 -4.17
C ASP A 233 20.21 -5.90 -3.09
N ASN A 234 19.44 -4.89 -2.69
CA ASN A 234 19.91 -3.83 -1.78
C ASN A 234 19.16 -3.75 -0.46
N ILE A 235 17.92 -4.24 -0.35
CA ILE A 235 17.07 -4.00 0.82
C ILE A 235 17.66 -4.49 2.14
N ASN A 236 18.47 -5.54 2.11
CA ASN A 236 19.07 -6.15 3.30
C ASN A 236 20.57 -5.77 3.51
N LYS A 237 21.09 -4.83 2.75
CA LYS A 237 22.44 -4.27 2.96
C LYS A 237 22.39 -3.13 3.98
#